data_87e7bfc48a3669d2d6c52d11fcfd15fb
#
_entry.id   87e7bfc48a3669d2d6c52d11fcfd15fb
#
_cell.length_a   1.000
_cell.length_b   1.000
_cell.length_c   1.000
_cell.angle_alpha   90.00
_cell.angle_beta   90.00
_cell.angle_gamma   90.00
#
_symmetry.space_group_name_H-M   'P 1'
#
loop_
_entity.id
_entity.type
_entity.pdbx_description
1 polymer ?
#
loop_
_entity_poly.entity_id
_entity_poly.type
_entity_poly.pdbx_seq_one_letter_code
_entity_poly.pdbx_strand_id
1 'polypeptide(L)'
;GFPLGVSTMSSTSLEEVLDQSDGNAWFQLYAGESDALTQGLVSRAAQAGYRTLILTADVPALAPRRRDQHNGFTVPFRLKPKQLIDFCLHPRWSLTTLMRGIPKPRNISVQEGREPSSSETGFRREAGRGRFDWRFLSQLRSQWPHQLVLKGVMSPEDAKMAVTAGVEAVYVSNHGGRQL
;
A
#
# COMPACT_ATOMS: atom_id res chain seq x y z
N GLY A 1 18.09 -13.86 6.62
CA GLY A 1 16.65 -14.06 6.55
C GLY A 1 16.08 -13.55 5.22
N PHE A 2 14.80 -13.78 4.96
CA PHE A 2 14.13 -13.21 3.79
C PHE A 2 13.76 -11.74 4.06
N PRO A 3 13.75 -10.86 3.04
CA PRO A 3 13.37 -9.48 3.21
C PRO A 3 11.87 -9.34 3.55
N LEU A 4 11.54 -8.36 4.37
CA LEU A 4 10.17 -8.03 4.73
C LEU A 4 9.59 -6.99 3.75
N GLY A 5 8.46 -7.30 3.11
CA GLY A 5 7.74 -6.33 2.28
C GLY A 5 6.88 -5.39 3.12
N VAL A 6 7.20 -4.10 3.14
CA VAL A 6 6.47 -3.07 3.90
C VAL A 6 5.49 -2.35 2.98
N SER A 7 4.20 -2.46 3.27
CA SER A 7 3.17 -1.78 2.48
C SER A 7 3.11 -0.28 2.76
N THR A 8 2.79 0.51 1.74
CA THR A 8 2.35 1.90 1.89
C THR A 8 1.25 2.05 2.95
N MET A 9 0.37 1.04 3.05
CA MET A 9 -0.77 1.02 3.97
C MET A 9 -0.43 0.42 5.34
N SER A 10 0.86 0.21 5.67
CA SER A 10 1.29 -0.32 6.96
C SER A 10 0.86 0.59 8.11
N SER A 11 0.46 -0.01 9.23
CA SER A 11 0.19 0.67 10.50
C SER A 11 1.45 0.97 11.31
N THR A 12 2.60 0.46 10.87
CA THR A 12 3.94 0.77 11.40
C THR A 12 4.67 1.62 10.36
N SER A 13 5.42 2.63 10.79
CA SER A 13 6.13 3.50 9.85
C SER A 13 7.22 2.73 9.10
N LEU A 14 7.54 3.19 7.90
CA LEU A 14 8.56 2.54 7.09
C LEU A 14 9.94 2.59 7.76
N GLU A 15 10.25 3.67 8.49
CA GLU A 15 11.49 3.84 9.22
C GLU A 15 11.63 2.81 10.36
N GLU A 16 10.55 2.68 11.15
CA GLU A 16 10.50 1.75 12.28
C GLU A 16 10.61 0.28 11.82
N VAL A 17 9.97 -0.07 10.69
CA VAL A 17 10.09 -1.42 10.15
C VAL A 17 11.50 -1.70 9.63
N LEU A 18 12.14 -0.73 8.96
CA LEU A 18 13.50 -0.90 8.47
C LEU A 18 14.50 -1.10 9.62
N ASP A 19 14.37 -0.32 10.69
CA ASP A 19 15.17 -0.43 11.90
C ASP A 19 14.99 -1.81 12.56
N GLN A 20 13.75 -2.23 12.80
CA GLN A 20 13.44 -3.52 13.43
C GLN A 20 13.80 -4.75 12.58
N SER A 21 14.01 -4.56 11.27
CA SER A 21 14.43 -5.63 10.35
C SER A 21 15.92 -5.62 10.03
N ASP A 22 16.72 -4.87 10.79
CA ASP A 22 18.16 -4.69 10.54
C ASP A 22 18.46 -4.30 9.09
N GLY A 23 17.63 -3.41 8.51
CA GLY A 23 17.74 -2.96 7.13
C GLY A 23 17.25 -3.96 6.06
N ASN A 24 16.73 -5.12 6.46
CA ASN A 24 16.29 -6.17 5.53
C ASN A 24 14.79 -6.03 5.18
N ALA A 25 14.43 -4.88 4.63
CA ALA A 25 13.07 -4.61 4.20
C ALA A 25 13.01 -3.99 2.79
N TRP A 26 11.92 -4.28 2.07
CA TRP A 26 11.57 -3.72 0.78
C TRP A 26 10.32 -2.84 0.93
N PHE A 27 10.33 -1.66 0.35
CA PHE A 27 9.16 -0.78 0.42
C PHE A 27 8.21 -1.02 -0.75
N GLN A 28 6.97 -1.38 -0.47
CA GLN A 28 5.91 -1.56 -1.47
C GLN A 28 5.11 -0.26 -1.60
N LEU A 29 5.17 0.33 -2.78
CA LEU A 29 4.53 1.59 -3.15
C LEU A 29 3.25 1.34 -3.93
N TYR A 30 2.16 1.96 -3.47
CA TYR A 30 1.02 2.28 -4.31
C TYR A 30 1.17 3.73 -4.79
N ALA A 31 1.02 3.98 -6.09
CA ALA A 31 0.92 5.35 -6.59
C ALA A 31 -0.30 6.04 -5.97
N GLY A 32 -0.05 7.18 -5.32
CA GLY A 32 -1.09 7.94 -4.60
C GLY A 32 -1.95 8.79 -5.53
N GLU A 33 -2.91 9.50 -4.93
CA GLU A 33 -3.78 10.47 -5.64
C GLU A 33 -3.02 11.64 -6.23
N SER A 34 -1.96 12.06 -5.56
CA SER A 34 -1.11 13.16 -6.00
C SER A 34 0.33 12.69 -6.22
N ASP A 35 0.97 13.29 -7.21
CA ASP A 35 2.38 13.07 -7.45
C ASP A 35 3.22 13.50 -6.25
N ALA A 36 2.81 14.55 -5.54
CA ALA A 36 3.48 15.03 -4.34
C ALA A 36 3.49 14.00 -3.21
N LEU A 37 2.36 13.32 -2.97
CA LEU A 37 2.30 12.25 -1.96
C LEU A 37 3.21 11.08 -2.35
N THR A 38 3.17 10.67 -3.60
CA THR A 38 3.99 9.58 -4.12
C THR A 38 5.49 9.91 -4.03
N GLN A 39 5.88 11.09 -4.50
CA GLN A 39 7.26 11.57 -4.43
C GLN A 39 7.75 11.71 -2.98
N GLY A 40 6.90 12.20 -2.10
CA GLY A 40 7.21 12.30 -0.68
C GLY A 40 7.48 10.94 -0.04
N LEU A 41 6.67 9.92 -0.34
CA LEU A 41 6.87 8.55 0.15
C LEU A 41 8.16 7.94 -0.41
N VAL A 42 8.46 8.14 -1.70
CA VAL A 42 9.69 7.66 -2.35
C VAL A 42 10.92 8.32 -1.74
N SER A 43 10.90 9.65 -1.58
CA SER A 43 12.00 10.40 -0.97
C SER A 43 12.24 9.96 0.48
N ARG A 44 11.17 9.77 1.24
CA ARG A 44 11.23 9.32 2.61
C ARG A 44 11.78 7.90 2.74
N ALA A 45 11.38 6.97 1.84
CA ALA A 45 11.93 5.63 1.79
C ALA A 45 13.43 5.63 1.46
N ALA A 46 13.86 6.48 0.52
CA ALA A 46 15.28 6.64 0.18
C ALA A 46 16.08 7.19 1.37
N GLN A 47 15.57 8.22 2.05
CA GLN A 47 16.21 8.82 3.23
C GLN A 47 16.30 7.85 4.41
N ALA A 48 15.29 7.00 4.60
CA ALA A 48 15.31 5.95 5.61
C ALA A 48 16.33 4.85 5.32
N GLY A 49 16.79 4.70 4.06
CA GLY A 49 17.81 3.73 3.67
C GLY A 49 17.29 2.49 2.95
N TYR A 50 16.04 2.50 2.49
CA TYR A 50 15.51 1.42 1.65
C TYR A 50 16.31 1.30 0.36
N ARG A 51 16.63 0.06 -0.02
CA ARG A 51 17.38 -0.26 -1.25
C ARG A 51 16.51 -0.88 -2.34
N THR A 52 15.32 -1.34 -2.00
CA THR A 52 14.39 -1.97 -2.95
C THR A 52 13.01 -1.33 -2.83
N LEU A 53 12.52 -0.83 -3.95
CA LEU A 53 11.17 -0.29 -4.11
C LEU A 53 10.34 -1.22 -4.98
N ILE A 54 9.18 -1.65 -4.49
CA ILE A 54 8.22 -2.46 -5.24
C ILE A 54 7.06 -1.56 -5.65
N LEU A 55 6.99 -1.20 -6.92
CA LEU A 55 5.85 -0.47 -7.46
C LEU A 55 4.73 -1.44 -7.83
N THR A 56 3.53 -1.21 -7.31
CA THR A 56 2.36 -2.07 -7.58
C THR A 56 1.51 -1.47 -8.68
N ALA A 57 1.41 -2.19 -9.81
CA ALA A 57 0.70 -1.77 -11.02
C ALA A 57 -0.68 -2.44 -11.20
N ASP A 58 -0.95 -3.53 -10.48
CA ASP A 58 -2.13 -4.38 -10.63
C ASP A 58 -3.38 -3.89 -9.86
N VAL A 59 -3.47 -2.59 -9.56
CA VAL A 59 -4.61 -2.00 -8.84
C VAL A 59 -5.12 -0.74 -9.57
N PRO A 60 -5.55 -0.86 -10.84
CA PRO A 60 -6.04 0.30 -11.59
C PRO A 60 -7.39 0.80 -11.07
N ALA A 61 -8.19 -0.09 -10.50
CA ALA A 61 -9.48 0.21 -9.90
C ALA A 61 -9.67 -0.60 -8.61
N LEU A 62 -10.56 -0.13 -7.75
CA LEU A 62 -10.96 -0.91 -6.59
C LEU A 62 -11.96 -1.97 -6.99
N ALA A 63 -11.59 -3.21 -6.82
CA ALA A 63 -12.54 -4.31 -6.96
C ALA A 63 -13.64 -4.23 -5.88
N PRO A 64 -14.90 -4.47 -6.26
CA PRO A 64 -15.99 -4.55 -5.31
C PRO A 64 -15.80 -5.77 -4.41
N ARG A 65 -15.47 -5.55 -3.14
CA ARG A 65 -15.36 -6.61 -2.15
C ARG A 65 -16.75 -7.04 -1.70
N ARG A 66 -17.40 -7.89 -2.48
CA ARG A 66 -18.78 -8.32 -2.26
C ARG A 66 -19.03 -8.85 -0.86
N ARG A 67 -18.07 -9.60 -0.29
CA ARG A 67 -18.18 -10.13 1.08
C ARG A 67 -18.20 -9.02 2.13
N ASP A 68 -17.37 -8.00 1.97
CA ASP A 68 -17.34 -6.84 2.87
C ASP A 68 -18.65 -6.06 2.78
N GLN A 69 -19.15 -5.85 1.57
CA GLN A 69 -20.44 -5.20 1.32
C GLN A 69 -21.61 -6.00 1.93
N HIS A 70 -21.63 -7.33 1.71
CA HIS A 70 -22.65 -8.22 2.27
C HIS A 70 -22.65 -8.21 3.81
N ASN A 71 -21.45 -8.15 4.41
CA ASN A 71 -21.30 -8.05 5.87
C ASN A 71 -21.52 -6.61 6.38
N GLY A 72 -21.83 -5.66 5.51
CA GLY A 72 -22.08 -4.28 5.89
C GLY A 72 -20.85 -3.52 6.36
N PHE A 73 -19.64 -4.01 5.99
CA PHE A 73 -18.40 -3.30 6.27
C PHE A 73 -18.28 -2.05 5.40
N THR A 74 -18.07 -0.91 6.03
CA THR A 74 -17.93 0.39 5.36
C THR A 74 -16.66 1.10 5.83
N VAL A 75 -16.10 1.94 4.96
CA VAL A 75 -15.04 2.89 5.34
C VAL A 75 -15.54 4.30 5.04
N PRO A 76 -15.65 5.17 6.05
CA PRO A 76 -15.34 4.94 7.46
C PRO A 76 -16.22 3.87 8.11
N PHE A 77 -15.67 3.17 9.10
CA PHE A 77 -16.37 2.11 9.79
C PHE A 77 -17.58 2.67 10.56
N ARG A 78 -18.74 2.05 10.36
CA ARG A 78 -19.98 2.38 11.08
C ARG A 78 -20.49 1.14 11.81
N LEU A 79 -20.58 1.23 13.12
CA LEU A 79 -21.09 0.15 13.95
C LEU A 79 -22.60 -0.01 13.74
N LYS A 80 -23.02 -1.17 13.24
CA LYS A 80 -24.41 -1.57 13.07
C LYS A 80 -24.78 -2.64 14.11
N PRO A 81 -26.08 -2.86 14.42
CA PRO A 81 -26.50 -3.86 15.41
C PRO A 81 -25.95 -5.27 15.16
N LYS A 82 -25.92 -5.70 13.88
CA LYS A 82 -25.34 -7.02 13.52
C LYS A 82 -23.87 -7.13 13.91
N GLN A 83 -23.08 -6.09 13.69
CA GLN A 83 -21.65 -6.07 14.04
C GLN A 83 -21.46 -6.00 15.56
N LEU A 84 -22.34 -5.32 16.29
CA LEU A 84 -22.29 -5.31 17.75
C LEU A 84 -22.48 -6.71 18.33
N ILE A 85 -23.46 -7.46 17.81
CA ILE A 85 -23.66 -8.87 18.19
C ILE A 85 -22.42 -9.70 17.87
N ASP A 86 -21.86 -9.56 16.68
CA ASP A 86 -20.65 -10.26 16.26
C ASP A 86 -19.47 -9.95 17.19
N PHE A 87 -19.29 -8.70 17.58
CA PHE A 87 -18.25 -8.28 18.53
C PHE A 87 -18.47 -8.90 19.93
N CYS A 88 -19.72 -8.99 20.38
CA CYS A 88 -20.03 -9.65 21.65
C CYS A 88 -19.72 -11.17 21.61
N LEU A 89 -19.88 -11.80 20.45
CA LEU A 89 -19.55 -13.21 20.25
C LEU A 89 -18.03 -13.47 20.14
N HIS A 90 -17.22 -12.42 19.91
CA HIS A 90 -15.75 -12.49 19.80
C HIS A 90 -15.05 -11.63 20.86
N PRO A 91 -15.27 -11.88 22.18
CA PRO A 91 -14.87 -10.95 23.25
C PRO A 91 -13.35 -10.69 23.31
N ARG A 92 -12.53 -11.72 23.05
CA ARG A 92 -11.05 -11.56 23.07
C ARG A 92 -10.57 -10.57 22.00
N TRP A 93 -11.08 -10.71 20.78
CA TRP A 93 -10.74 -9.80 19.68
C TRP A 93 -11.28 -8.38 19.95
N SER A 94 -12.52 -8.27 20.39
CA SER A 94 -13.18 -7.00 20.67
C SER A 94 -12.49 -6.23 21.78
N LEU A 95 -12.15 -6.88 22.89
CA LEU A 95 -11.43 -6.27 23.99
C LEU A 95 -10.03 -5.81 23.56
N THR A 96 -9.30 -6.64 22.82
CA THR A 96 -7.96 -6.29 22.33
C THR A 96 -8.01 -5.10 21.37
N THR A 97 -9.01 -5.06 20.48
CA THR A 97 -9.20 -3.95 19.54
C THR A 97 -9.62 -2.66 20.26
N LEU A 98 -10.47 -2.78 21.27
CA LEU A 98 -10.87 -1.63 22.11
C LEU A 98 -9.68 -1.04 22.86
N MET A 99 -8.81 -1.88 23.40
CA MET A 99 -7.62 -1.44 24.15
C MET A 99 -6.52 -0.87 23.24
N ARG A 100 -6.30 -1.45 22.06
CA ARG A 100 -5.21 -1.06 21.15
C ARG A 100 -5.65 -0.06 20.07
N GLY A 101 -6.94 0.14 19.89
CA GLY A 101 -7.50 0.96 18.83
C GLY A 101 -7.49 0.28 17.46
N ILE A 102 -8.03 1.00 16.47
CA ILE A 102 -8.07 0.55 15.07
C ILE A 102 -6.73 0.92 14.40
N PRO A 103 -6.05 -0.03 13.75
CA PRO A 103 -4.82 0.26 13.02
C PRO A 103 -5.04 1.33 11.94
N LYS A 104 -4.15 2.30 11.87
CA LYS A 104 -4.22 3.41 10.91
C LYS A 104 -3.01 3.35 9.96
N PRO A 105 -3.15 3.72 8.67
CA PRO A 105 -2.04 3.72 7.72
C PRO A 105 -1.05 4.84 8.06
N ARG A 106 0.01 4.50 8.77
CA ARG A 106 0.92 5.46 9.38
C ARG A 106 1.81 6.18 8.36
N ASN A 107 2.18 5.48 7.29
CA ASN A 107 3.05 6.07 6.26
C ASN A 107 2.38 7.24 5.52
N ILE A 108 1.08 7.13 5.25
CA ILE A 108 0.30 8.18 4.58
C ILE A 108 0.07 9.35 5.54
N SER A 109 -0.36 9.08 6.77
CA SER A 109 -0.66 10.11 7.75
C SER A 109 0.56 10.97 8.09
N VAL A 110 1.73 10.35 8.26
CA VAL A 110 2.99 11.08 8.50
C VAL A 110 3.37 11.95 7.32
N GLN A 111 3.18 11.45 6.08
CA GLN A 111 3.51 12.21 4.88
C GLN A 111 2.60 13.43 4.68
N GLU A 112 1.35 13.36 5.09
CA GLU A 112 0.40 14.46 5.02
C GLU A 112 0.52 15.45 6.20
N GLY A 113 1.40 15.17 7.17
CA GLY A 113 1.58 15.99 8.37
C GLY A 113 0.33 16.07 9.24
N ARG A 114 -0.54 15.08 9.16
CA ARG A 114 -1.81 15.00 9.89
C ARG A 114 -1.78 13.89 10.91
N GLU A 115 -2.49 14.11 12.03
CA GLU A 115 -2.82 13.00 12.91
C GLU A 115 -3.64 11.95 12.16
N PRO A 116 -3.32 10.66 12.30
CA PRO A 116 -4.00 9.59 11.58
C PRO A 116 -5.50 9.58 11.88
N SER A 117 -6.32 10.05 10.96
CA SER A 117 -7.77 9.96 11.06
C SER A 117 -8.25 8.61 10.53
N SER A 118 -9.16 7.96 11.24
CA SER A 118 -9.79 6.72 10.79
C SER A 118 -10.75 6.91 9.61
N SER A 119 -11.11 8.17 9.31
CA SER A 119 -12.09 8.52 8.28
C SER A 119 -11.46 8.98 6.96
N GLU A 120 -10.20 9.42 6.99
CA GLU A 120 -9.49 9.93 5.82
C GLU A 120 -8.26 9.07 5.59
N THR A 121 -8.41 7.99 4.88
CA THR A 121 -7.25 7.42 4.21
C THR A 121 -6.99 8.34 3.01
N GLY A 122 -5.81 8.98 2.94
CA GLY A 122 -5.37 9.79 1.79
C GLY A 122 -5.26 8.99 0.48
N PHE A 123 -5.64 7.74 0.55
CA PHE A 123 -6.07 6.88 -0.53
C PHE A 123 -7.59 6.93 -0.64
N ARG A 124 -8.13 8.05 -1.10
CA ARG A 124 -9.50 8.04 -1.63
C ARG A 124 -9.59 6.93 -2.65
N ARG A 125 -10.51 6.03 -2.41
CA ARG A 125 -10.66 4.79 -3.19
C ARG A 125 -10.94 5.02 -4.67
N GLU A 126 -11.24 6.23 -5.09
CA GLU A 126 -11.79 6.55 -6.42
C GLU A 126 -10.90 7.47 -7.25
N ALA A 127 -9.99 8.23 -6.67
CA ALA A 127 -9.21 9.21 -7.40
C ALA A 127 -7.75 8.77 -7.59
N GLY A 128 -7.27 8.77 -8.79
CA GLY A 128 -5.84 8.80 -9.11
C GLY A 128 -5.14 7.47 -9.39
N ARG A 129 -5.79 6.32 -9.17
CA ARG A 129 -5.14 5.01 -9.45
C ARG A 129 -4.96 4.69 -10.94
N GLY A 130 -5.68 5.37 -11.82
CA GLY A 130 -5.55 5.23 -13.27
C GLY A 130 -4.39 6.03 -13.89
N ARG A 131 -3.59 6.70 -13.09
CA ARG A 131 -2.45 7.52 -13.57
C ARG A 131 -1.16 6.74 -13.74
N PHE A 132 -1.13 5.46 -13.39
CA PHE A 132 0.03 4.64 -13.61
C PHE A 132 0.15 4.31 -15.11
N ASP A 133 1.14 4.93 -15.74
CA ASP A 133 1.55 4.65 -17.11
C ASP A 133 3.07 4.50 -17.20
N TRP A 134 3.59 4.22 -18.38
CA TRP A 134 5.02 4.07 -18.62
C TRP A 134 5.82 5.36 -18.38
N ARG A 135 5.19 6.53 -18.52
CA ARG A 135 5.82 7.82 -18.21
C ARG A 135 6.03 7.96 -16.71
N PHE A 136 5.02 7.60 -15.91
CA PHE A 136 5.15 7.59 -14.46
C PHE A 136 6.27 6.64 -14.01
N LEU A 137 6.35 5.42 -14.59
CA LEU A 137 7.43 4.48 -14.28
C LEU A 137 8.82 5.08 -14.59
N SER A 138 8.97 5.73 -15.74
CA SER A 138 10.22 6.39 -16.13
C SER A 138 10.59 7.53 -15.20
N GLN A 139 9.62 8.34 -14.77
CA GLN A 139 9.82 9.39 -13.77
C GLN A 139 10.23 8.81 -12.41
N LEU A 140 9.54 7.76 -11.95
CA LEU A 140 9.89 7.08 -10.72
C LEU A 140 11.31 6.50 -10.79
N ARG A 141 11.68 5.88 -11.91
CA ARG A 141 13.04 5.35 -12.14
C ARG A 141 14.10 6.43 -12.02
N SER A 142 13.87 7.61 -12.56
CA SER A 142 14.83 8.72 -12.47
C SER A 142 15.03 9.25 -11.04
N GLN A 143 14.03 9.08 -10.17
CA GLN A 143 14.07 9.51 -8.77
C GLN A 143 14.58 8.43 -7.82
N TRP A 144 14.47 7.15 -8.22
CA TRP A 144 14.86 6.01 -7.39
C TRP A 144 16.13 5.35 -7.92
N PRO A 145 17.32 5.63 -7.36
CA PRO A 145 18.60 5.16 -7.91
C PRO A 145 18.94 3.70 -7.55
N HIS A 146 18.11 3.06 -6.72
CA HIS A 146 18.32 1.70 -6.24
C HIS A 146 17.46 0.69 -6.99
N GLN A 147 17.29 -0.53 -6.47
CA GLN A 147 16.51 -1.58 -7.10
C GLN A 147 15.03 -1.22 -7.19
N LEU A 148 14.48 -1.28 -8.39
CA LEU A 148 13.07 -1.07 -8.69
C LEU A 148 12.45 -2.37 -9.18
N VAL A 149 11.40 -2.81 -8.50
CA VAL A 149 10.62 -4.00 -8.85
C VAL A 149 9.24 -3.57 -9.31
N LEU A 150 8.81 -4.02 -10.48
CA LEU A 150 7.45 -3.80 -10.96
C LEU A 150 6.58 -5.02 -10.64
N LYS A 151 5.62 -4.84 -9.74
CA LYS A 151 4.66 -5.89 -9.35
C LYS A 151 3.34 -5.71 -10.08
N GLY A 152 2.77 -6.82 -10.56
CA GLY A 152 1.46 -6.84 -11.21
C GLY A 152 1.53 -6.97 -12.72
N VAL A 153 2.66 -7.42 -13.23
CA VAL A 153 2.86 -7.68 -14.65
C VAL A 153 2.35 -9.08 -14.98
N MET A 154 1.48 -9.17 -15.99
CA MET A 154 0.86 -10.42 -16.44
C MET A 154 1.12 -10.72 -17.93
N SER A 155 1.64 -9.76 -18.68
CA SER A 155 1.94 -9.86 -20.10
C SER A 155 3.46 -9.93 -20.34
N PRO A 156 3.95 -10.81 -21.23
CA PRO A 156 5.35 -10.82 -21.63
C PRO A 156 5.80 -9.50 -22.28
N GLU A 157 4.90 -8.83 -23.00
CA GLU A 157 5.16 -7.55 -23.65
C GLU A 157 5.42 -6.47 -22.58
N ASP A 158 4.58 -6.39 -21.55
CA ASP A 158 4.77 -5.45 -20.43
C ASP A 158 6.07 -5.76 -19.66
N ALA A 159 6.42 -7.04 -19.52
CA ALA A 159 7.68 -7.42 -18.89
C ALA A 159 8.89 -6.90 -19.68
N LYS A 160 8.87 -7.00 -21.03
CA LYS A 160 9.92 -6.45 -21.91
C LYS A 160 9.99 -4.92 -21.81
N MET A 161 8.83 -4.26 -21.80
CA MET A 161 8.77 -2.80 -21.63
C MET A 161 9.31 -2.36 -20.25
N ALA A 162 9.02 -3.11 -19.20
CA ALA A 162 9.54 -2.84 -17.86
C ALA A 162 11.08 -2.91 -17.82
N VAL A 163 11.68 -3.93 -18.45
CA VAL A 163 13.13 -4.05 -18.60
C VAL A 163 13.71 -2.84 -19.34
N THR A 164 13.08 -2.45 -20.46
CA THR A 164 13.49 -1.27 -21.23
C THR A 164 13.39 0.02 -20.42
N ALA A 165 12.42 0.10 -19.51
CA ALA A 165 12.26 1.24 -18.59
C ALA A 165 13.24 1.21 -17.40
N GLY A 166 14.15 0.24 -17.33
CA GLY A 166 15.19 0.15 -16.30
C GLY A 166 14.72 -0.48 -14.97
N VAL A 167 13.72 -1.36 -15.04
CA VAL A 167 13.27 -2.15 -13.89
C VAL A 167 14.15 -3.38 -13.73
N GLU A 168 14.68 -3.62 -12.53
CA GLU A 168 15.61 -4.74 -12.26
C GLU A 168 14.88 -6.08 -12.08
N ALA A 169 13.62 -6.05 -11.65
CA ALA A 169 12.84 -7.28 -11.47
C ALA A 169 11.36 -7.06 -11.74
N VAL A 170 10.71 -8.11 -12.24
CA VAL A 170 9.26 -8.16 -12.45
C VAL A 170 8.67 -9.18 -11.48
N TYR A 171 7.64 -8.76 -10.75
CA TYR A 171 6.85 -9.62 -9.88
C TYR A 171 5.55 -9.98 -10.61
N VAL A 172 5.47 -11.21 -11.16
CA VAL A 172 4.28 -11.70 -11.85
C VAL A 172 3.15 -11.90 -10.86
N SER A 173 2.08 -11.14 -11.01
CA SER A 173 0.95 -11.14 -10.07
C SER A 173 -0.30 -10.54 -10.69
N ASN A 174 -1.46 -11.11 -10.35
CA ASN A 174 -2.78 -10.54 -10.57
C ASN A 174 -3.46 -10.15 -9.24
N HIS A 175 -2.65 -9.85 -8.22
CA HIS A 175 -3.11 -9.51 -6.87
C HIS A 175 -3.92 -10.62 -6.18
N GLY A 176 -3.68 -11.90 -6.56
CA GLY A 176 -4.45 -13.03 -6.07
C GLY A 176 -5.91 -13.03 -6.55
N GLY A 177 -6.18 -12.47 -7.73
CA GLY A 177 -7.54 -12.33 -8.28
C GLY A 177 -8.40 -11.28 -7.56
N ARG A 178 -7.80 -10.45 -6.68
CA ARG A 178 -8.56 -9.50 -5.83
C ARG A 178 -8.98 -8.21 -6.55
N GLN A 179 -8.44 -7.98 -7.74
CA GLN A 179 -8.66 -6.75 -8.51
C GLN A 179 -9.40 -7.02 -9.83
N LEU A 180 -9.95 -8.20 -9.98
CA LEU A 180 -10.80 -8.63 -11.11
C LEU A 180 -12.28 -8.46 -10.79
#